data_772d502d91b769baaf33d56e08dfa09f
#
_entry.id   772d502d91b769baaf33d56e08dfa09f
#
_cell.length_a   1.000
_cell.length_b   1.000
_cell.length_c   1.000
_cell.angle_alpha   90.00
_cell.angle_beta   90.00
_cell.angle_gamma   90.00
#
_symmetry.space_group_name_H-M   'P 1'
#
loop_
_entity.id
_entity.type
_entity.pdbx_description
1 polymer ?
#
loop_
_entity_poly.entity_id
_entity_poly.type
_entity_poly.pdbx_seq_one_letter_code
_entity_poly.pdbx_strand_id
1 'polypeptide(L)'
;MKMMNKTTWVVVSLFTSITILSAQSSYPILEWSPEYSARSAKFDRLLQVGETGFYTYRPATSSLLSGSRDEYFAYYNRSTLTEEWLLKNPKWEWEGKRVDYKSSVIIENVQYLFYESYDRQRDVRNLLVRTLDTLASLSEPMLVETMDSRRRSQGEFAIKLSEDKSKIAIFTNPPFKIRGSENFYVRIYDENLEEQWNADIELTYRDRNFRIMDFDVTNSGDVFILSVYDSNSNISLISSRNLDYKLMRIQSGDHNKITEFDLGLTDVSVHSLGIQCDLKDNQMSISGFYGKRNYYDMDGSLYLAVDQEKGEVTSSSLSSFSEEFVAQFNRYRLFKGRGIRRNFVFRQFMPRPDGGAYVIAEDYDVRVVTTQNSRGATTTNYYYYYNDIIVLSIDKNGEVDWYAHIPKRQTSMNDGGYYLGYTFLMNEEGLHFVYNDHRKNAKRWGKKPLRTITNAKNGNLVMVSVSHDAQMTYTLLNRNKKQKFRVSPRSSRLADDGRDGAVLLSLRGSRIRFGNLYFDK
;
A
#
# COMPACT_ATOMS: atom_id res chain seq x y z
N MET A 1 24.05 1.07 -90.22
CA MET A 1 23.85 2.34 -89.50
C MET A 1 22.82 2.05 -88.43
N LYS A 2 23.25 1.69 -87.17
CA LYS A 2 22.37 1.34 -86.06
C LYS A 2 22.42 2.49 -85.05
N MET A 3 21.28 3.15 -84.82
CA MET A 3 21.12 4.14 -83.76
C MET A 3 20.94 3.43 -82.44
N MET A 4 21.82 3.76 -81.48
CA MET A 4 21.73 3.35 -80.09
C MET A 4 20.92 4.40 -79.31
N ASN A 5 19.76 4.02 -78.82
CA ASN A 5 18.99 4.81 -77.84
C ASN A 5 19.66 4.73 -76.47
N LYS A 6 20.06 5.87 -75.91
CA LYS A 6 20.49 5.99 -74.51
C LYS A 6 19.28 6.24 -73.66
N THR A 7 18.90 5.26 -72.81
CA THR A 7 17.90 5.41 -71.75
C THR A 7 18.58 5.96 -70.50
N THR A 8 18.26 7.19 -70.15
CA THR A 8 18.75 7.85 -68.91
C THR A 8 17.85 7.43 -67.77
N TRP A 9 18.39 6.72 -66.77
CA TRP A 9 17.71 6.42 -65.53
C TRP A 9 17.88 7.60 -64.56
N VAL A 10 16.72 8.24 -64.20
CA VAL A 10 16.66 9.21 -63.08
C VAL A 10 16.40 8.44 -61.81
N VAL A 11 17.44 8.37 -60.93
CA VAL A 11 17.30 7.83 -59.58
C VAL A 11 16.78 8.96 -58.70
N VAL A 12 15.49 8.90 -58.35
CA VAL A 12 14.88 9.76 -57.32
C VAL A 12 15.20 9.12 -55.97
N SER A 13 16.16 9.65 -55.25
CA SER A 13 16.41 9.28 -53.83
C SER A 13 15.41 9.99 -52.93
N LEU A 14 14.39 9.25 -52.47
CA LEU A 14 13.55 9.67 -51.34
C LEU A 14 14.37 9.64 -50.07
N PHE A 15 14.83 10.80 -49.61
CA PHE A 15 15.27 10.97 -48.24
C PHE A 15 14.04 10.99 -47.33
N THR A 16 13.66 9.85 -46.71
CA THR A 16 12.81 9.82 -45.57
C THR A 16 13.62 10.28 -44.35
N SER A 17 13.45 11.53 -43.96
CA SER A 17 13.92 12.02 -42.67
C SER A 17 13.16 11.31 -41.56
N ILE A 18 13.78 10.29 -40.96
CA ILE A 18 13.32 9.72 -39.69
C ILE A 18 13.63 10.78 -38.63
N THR A 19 12.65 11.58 -38.26
CA THR A 19 12.69 12.35 -37.04
C THR A 19 12.60 11.34 -35.90
N ILE A 20 13.75 10.98 -35.33
CA ILE A 20 13.79 10.33 -34.01
C ILE A 20 13.35 11.42 -33.04
N LEU A 21 12.05 11.43 -32.67
CA LEU A 21 11.66 12.07 -31.42
C LEU A 21 12.35 11.29 -30.31
N SER A 22 13.51 11.77 -29.85
CA SER A 22 14.04 11.37 -28.56
C SER A 22 13.03 11.91 -27.54
N ALA A 23 12.21 11.04 -26.98
CA ALA A 23 11.48 11.37 -25.78
C ALA A 23 12.55 11.82 -24.76
N GLN A 24 12.52 13.09 -24.43
CA GLN A 24 13.42 13.67 -23.43
C GLN A 24 12.96 13.07 -22.11
N SER A 25 13.72 12.09 -21.58
CA SER A 25 13.39 11.46 -20.32
C SER A 25 13.40 12.53 -19.23
N SER A 26 12.29 12.69 -18.55
CA SER A 26 12.18 13.65 -17.47
C SER A 26 13.10 13.25 -16.31
N TYR A 27 13.88 14.19 -15.80
CA TYR A 27 14.77 13.93 -14.67
C TYR A 27 14.05 14.19 -13.35
N PRO A 28 14.24 13.32 -12.33
CA PRO A 28 13.68 13.55 -11.03
C PRO A 28 14.35 14.74 -10.35
N ILE A 29 13.55 15.68 -9.90
CA ILE A 29 13.97 16.84 -9.09
C ILE A 29 13.64 16.54 -7.64
N LEU A 30 14.59 16.77 -6.73
CA LEU A 30 14.43 16.58 -5.30
C LEU A 30 14.86 17.86 -4.56
N GLU A 31 13.88 18.62 -4.10
CA GLU A 31 14.07 19.83 -3.32
C GLU A 31 13.84 19.56 -1.84
N TRP A 32 14.61 20.19 -0.97
CA TRP A 32 14.53 19.98 0.47
C TRP A 32 14.10 21.24 1.20
N SER A 33 13.16 21.07 2.15
CA SER A 33 12.79 22.11 3.10
C SER A 33 13.96 22.55 4.00
N PRO A 34 13.83 23.68 4.71
CA PRO A 34 14.60 23.96 5.92
C PRO A 34 14.51 22.80 6.93
N GLU A 35 15.41 22.79 7.91
CA GLU A 35 15.36 21.84 9.02
C GLU A 35 14.37 22.32 10.09
N TYR A 36 13.41 21.45 10.46
CA TYR A 36 12.48 21.70 11.54
C TYR A 36 12.86 20.89 12.78
N SER A 37 12.53 21.40 13.96
CA SER A 37 12.67 20.66 15.22
C SER A 37 11.49 19.72 15.40
N ALA A 38 11.73 18.45 15.67
CA ALA A 38 10.68 17.48 16.03
C ALA A 38 10.13 17.69 17.46
N ARG A 39 10.46 18.76 18.14
CA ARG A 39 9.92 19.28 19.41
C ARG A 39 9.44 18.17 20.38
N SER A 40 10.30 17.35 20.91
CA SER A 40 9.97 16.28 21.86
C SER A 40 9.27 15.02 21.31
N ALA A 41 8.74 15.03 20.10
CA ALA A 41 8.23 13.81 19.47
C ALA A 41 9.37 13.02 18.83
N LYS A 42 9.38 11.71 19.05
CA LYS A 42 10.45 10.84 18.53
C LYS A 42 10.36 10.70 17.00
N PHE A 43 9.15 10.81 16.43
CA PHE A 43 8.88 10.66 15.01
C PHE A 43 7.62 11.45 14.61
N ASP A 44 7.73 12.31 13.60
CA ASP A 44 6.59 12.84 12.90
C ASP A 44 6.07 11.79 11.91
N ARG A 45 4.78 11.81 11.69
CA ARG A 45 4.13 11.09 10.60
C ARG A 45 3.63 12.09 9.58
N LEU A 46 4.00 11.92 8.34
CA LEU A 46 3.33 12.57 7.24
C LEU A 46 1.97 11.88 7.09
N LEU A 47 0.89 12.62 7.22
CA LEU A 47 -0.44 12.06 7.12
C LEU A 47 -0.80 11.84 5.66
N GLN A 48 -1.13 12.90 4.98
CA GLN A 48 -1.46 12.88 3.56
C GLN A 48 -1.08 14.19 2.90
N VAL A 49 -0.96 14.19 1.60
CA VAL A 49 -0.58 15.33 0.77
C VAL A 49 -1.78 15.70 -0.10
N GLY A 50 -2.29 16.91 0.09
CA GLY A 50 -3.30 17.50 -0.78
C GLY A 50 -2.66 18.37 -1.87
N GLU A 51 -3.47 19.04 -2.64
CA GLU A 51 -3.02 19.91 -3.74
C GLU A 51 -2.14 21.07 -3.26
N THR A 52 -2.56 21.77 -2.20
CA THR A 52 -1.91 22.99 -1.71
C THR A 52 -0.86 22.75 -0.65
N GLY A 53 -0.98 21.64 0.12
CA GLY A 53 -0.09 21.36 1.22
C GLY A 53 -0.22 19.95 1.79
N PHE A 54 0.44 19.72 2.89
CA PHE A 54 0.43 18.42 3.55
C PHE A 54 0.40 18.56 5.07
N TYR A 55 -0.21 17.58 5.70
CA TYR A 55 -0.35 17.50 7.14
C TYR A 55 0.67 16.57 7.75
N THR A 56 1.12 16.91 8.96
CA THR A 56 1.95 16.02 9.79
C THR A 56 1.31 15.83 11.15
N TYR A 57 1.54 14.66 11.74
CA TYR A 57 1.08 14.29 13.06
C TYR A 57 2.26 13.89 13.95
N ARG A 58 2.32 14.45 15.15
CA ARG A 58 3.28 14.11 16.20
C ARG A 58 2.54 13.50 17.38
N PRO A 59 2.68 12.20 17.61
CA PRO A 59 2.02 11.57 18.74
C PRO A 59 2.55 12.08 20.07
N ALA A 60 1.69 12.08 21.07
CA ALA A 60 2.08 12.34 22.44
C ALA A 60 3.15 11.34 22.91
N THR A 61 4.26 11.83 23.45
CA THR A 61 5.29 10.95 23.99
C THR A 61 4.97 10.63 25.45
N SER A 62 4.88 9.34 25.77
CA SER A 62 4.84 8.84 27.14
C SER A 62 6.27 8.78 27.74
N SER A 63 6.86 9.93 28.01
CA SER A 63 8.10 9.97 28.79
C SER A 63 7.76 10.07 30.28
N LEU A 64 8.27 9.17 31.09
CA LEU A 64 8.19 9.21 32.56
C LEU A 64 8.81 10.50 33.15
N LEU A 65 9.62 11.22 32.37
CA LEU A 65 10.39 12.39 32.80
C LEU A 65 9.91 13.70 32.15
N SER A 66 9.19 13.69 31.04
CA SER A 66 8.61 14.88 30.42
C SER A 66 7.09 14.72 30.39
N GLY A 67 6.40 15.46 31.24
CA GLY A 67 4.95 15.40 31.43
C GLY A 67 4.09 15.89 30.24
N SER A 68 4.66 16.10 29.06
CA SER A 68 3.89 16.51 27.88
C SER A 68 3.21 15.30 27.24
N ARG A 69 1.88 15.31 27.33
CA ARG A 69 0.98 14.31 26.73
C ARG A 69 0.25 14.88 25.53
N ASP A 70 0.73 15.99 24.99
CA ASP A 70 0.07 16.68 23.90
C ASP A 70 0.44 16.07 22.55
N GLU A 71 -0.52 16.02 21.67
CA GLU A 71 -0.33 15.74 20.25
C GLU A 71 -0.10 17.06 19.51
N TYR A 72 0.52 16.99 18.35
CA TYR A 72 0.69 18.15 17.49
C TYR A 72 0.32 17.79 16.07
N PHE A 73 -0.42 18.68 15.43
CA PHE A 73 -0.65 18.69 14.00
C PHE A 73 0.05 19.91 13.41
N ALA A 74 0.59 19.77 12.23
CA ALA A 74 1.13 20.89 11.48
C ALA A 74 0.75 20.78 10.01
N TYR A 75 0.59 21.92 9.38
CA TYR A 75 0.34 22.05 7.96
C TYR A 75 1.51 22.77 7.31
N TYR A 76 1.94 22.23 6.19
CA TYR A 76 3.05 22.74 5.39
C TYR A 76 2.58 23.04 3.99
N ASN A 77 2.96 24.17 3.46
CA ASN A 77 2.76 24.50 2.06
C ASN A 77 3.59 23.55 1.17
N ARG A 78 2.96 22.97 0.14
CA ARG A 78 3.61 21.97 -0.71
C ARG A 78 4.70 22.55 -1.61
N SER A 79 4.49 23.75 -2.16
CA SER A 79 5.43 24.37 -3.10
C SER A 79 6.68 24.91 -2.42
N THR A 80 6.54 25.50 -1.22
CA THR A 80 7.64 26.11 -0.46
C THR A 80 8.23 25.19 0.59
N LEU A 81 7.51 24.11 0.96
CA LEU A 81 7.81 23.19 2.07
C LEU A 81 7.96 23.91 3.42
N THR A 82 7.28 25.06 3.59
CA THR A 82 7.31 25.86 4.83
C THR A 82 6.13 25.54 5.72
N GLU A 83 6.37 25.52 7.05
CA GLU A 83 5.33 25.36 8.06
C GLU A 83 4.44 26.61 8.06
N GLU A 84 3.15 26.44 7.80
CA GLU A 84 2.17 27.51 7.86
C GLU A 84 1.59 27.65 9.25
N TRP A 85 1.31 26.52 9.91
CA TRP A 85 0.86 26.52 11.29
C TRP A 85 1.24 25.22 12.02
N LEU A 86 1.26 25.32 13.35
CA LEU A 86 1.44 24.23 14.28
C LEU A 86 0.32 24.26 15.33
N LEU A 87 -0.55 23.26 15.32
CA LEU A 87 -1.63 23.12 16.27
C LEU A 87 -1.23 22.17 17.39
N LYS A 88 -1.30 22.63 18.63
CA LYS A 88 -1.19 21.80 19.81
C LYS A 88 -2.56 21.24 20.15
N ASN A 89 -2.71 19.93 20.13
CA ASN A 89 -3.92 19.24 20.57
C ASN A 89 -3.66 18.62 21.95
N PRO A 90 -4.22 19.19 23.03
CA PRO A 90 -4.11 18.59 24.36
C PRO A 90 -4.69 17.17 24.32
N LYS A 91 -4.12 16.30 25.12
CA LYS A 91 -4.68 14.97 25.29
C LYS A 91 -6.11 15.07 25.80
N TRP A 92 -7.01 14.41 25.11
CA TRP A 92 -8.42 14.44 25.42
C TRP A 92 -8.96 13.03 25.74
N GLU A 93 -10.15 13.00 26.32
CA GLU A 93 -10.83 11.78 26.71
C GLU A 93 -12.25 11.79 26.13
N TRP A 94 -12.72 10.61 25.78
CA TRP A 94 -14.13 10.38 25.40
C TRP A 94 -14.81 9.63 26.55
N GLU A 95 -15.87 10.22 27.13
CA GLU A 95 -16.57 9.66 28.30
C GLU A 95 -15.62 9.24 29.44
N GLY A 96 -14.59 10.03 29.73
CA GLY A 96 -13.57 9.73 30.74
C GLY A 96 -12.60 8.60 30.38
N LYS A 97 -12.59 8.17 29.11
CA LYS A 97 -11.68 7.16 28.59
C LYS A 97 -10.65 7.79 27.66
N ARG A 98 -9.43 7.31 27.78
CA ARG A 98 -8.33 7.72 26.91
C ARG A 98 -8.68 7.40 25.45
N VAL A 99 -8.38 8.32 24.56
CA VAL A 99 -8.39 8.12 23.11
C VAL A 99 -6.97 8.03 22.56
N ASP A 100 -6.79 7.17 21.57
CA ASP A 100 -5.54 7.01 20.85
C ASP A 100 -5.79 7.19 19.35
N TYR A 101 -4.93 7.96 18.67
CA TYR A 101 -5.00 8.13 17.21
C TYR A 101 -4.81 6.79 16.49
N LYS A 102 -5.71 6.50 15.54
CA LYS A 102 -5.68 5.29 14.73
C LYS A 102 -5.17 5.54 13.32
N SER A 103 -5.89 6.33 12.55
CA SER A 103 -5.61 6.58 11.13
C SER A 103 -6.19 7.91 10.69
N SER A 104 -5.93 8.29 9.45
CA SER A 104 -6.59 9.42 8.81
C SER A 104 -6.77 9.18 7.32
N VAL A 105 -7.75 9.86 6.74
CA VAL A 105 -7.94 10.01 5.31
C VAL A 105 -8.05 11.48 4.96
N ILE A 106 -7.82 11.84 3.70
CA ILE A 106 -7.99 13.20 3.19
C ILE A 106 -9.05 13.21 2.10
N ILE A 107 -9.96 14.16 2.19
CA ILE A 107 -10.91 14.47 1.13
C ILE A 107 -10.72 15.94 0.80
N GLU A 108 -10.39 16.23 -0.44
CA GLU A 108 -9.95 17.56 -0.88
C GLU A 108 -8.74 18.06 -0.05
N ASN A 109 -8.92 19.02 0.85
CA ASN A 109 -7.87 19.51 1.73
C ASN A 109 -8.20 19.33 3.22
N VAL A 110 -9.23 18.56 3.55
CA VAL A 110 -9.68 18.29 4.92
C VAL A 110 -9.19 16.92 5.37
N GLN A 111 -8.51 16.87 6.52
CA GLN A 111 -8.11 15.62 7.17
C GLN A 111 -9.24 15.09 8.04
N TYR A 112 -9.62 13.85 7.85
CA TYR A 112 -10.52 13.09 8.74
C TYR A 112 -9.65 12.24 9.64
N LEU A 113 -9.59 12.60 10.91
CA LEU A 113 -8.73 11.99 11.92
C LEU A 113 -9.54 10.99 12.74
N PHE A 114 -9.20 9.72 12.64
CA PHE A 114 -9.89 8.64 13.36
C PHE A 114 -9.14 8.29 14.64
N TYR A 115 -9.89 8.14 15.74
CA TYR A 115 -9.39 7.82 17.06
C TYR A 115 -10.14 6.64 17.65
N GLU A 116 -9.47 5.84 18.45
CA GLU A 116 -10.08 4.76 19.21
C GLU A 116 -10.09 5.06 20.70
N SER A 117 -11.20 4.75 21.39
CA SER A 117 -11.24 4.65 22.84
C SER A 117 -11.67 3.25 23.28
N TYR A 118 -11.13 2.78 24.41
CA TYR A 118 -11.52 1.49 25.00
C TYR A 118 -12.16 1.69 26.37
N ASP A 119 -13.45 1.35 26.46
CA ASP A 119 -14.15 1.29 27.76
C ASP A 119 -14.02 -0.12 28.35
N ARG A 120 -13.13 -0.23 29.33
CA ARG A 120 -12.88 -1.49 30.03
C ARG A 120 -14.04 -1.97 30.90
N GLN A 121 -14.96 -1.08 31.30
CA GLN A 121 -16.09 -1.45 32.18
C GLN A 121 -17.21 -2.06 31.34
N ARG A 122 -17.43 -1.54 30.14
CA ARG A 122 -18.44 -2.03 29.18
C ARG A 122 -17.88 -3.08 28.21
N ASP A 123 -16.54 -3.29 28.20
CA ASP A 123 -15.85 -4.11 27.21
C ASP A 123 -16.15 -3.71 25.76
N VAL A 124 -16.18 -2.40 25.47
CA VAL A 124 -16.42 -1.85 24.13
C VAL A 124 -15.28 -0.98 23.64
N ARG A 125 -15.09 -0.95 22.33
CA ARG A 125 -14.25 0.02 21.62
C ARG A 125 -15.13 0.95 20.81
N ASN A 126 -14.82 2.24 20.91
CA ASN A 126 -15.47 3.29 20.13
C ASN A 126 -14.49 3.81 19.07
N LEU A 127 -14.98 4.03 17.88
CA LEU A 127 -14.29 4.75 16.82
C LEU A 127 -14.87 6.16 16.73
N LEU A 128 -14.01 7.15 16.79
CA LEU A 128 -14.35 8.55 16.78
C LEU A 128 -13.68 9.23 15.59
N VAL A 129 -14.29 10.23 15.01
CA VAL A 129 -13.72 11.05 13.94
C VAL A 129 -13.72 12.53 14.33
N ARG A 130 -12.69 13.25 13.92
CA ARG A 130 -12.58 14.71 13.93
C ARG A 130 -12.07 15.18 12.58
N THR A 131 -12.53 16.31 12.11
CA THR A 131 -11.99 16.95 10.90
C THR A 131 -11.00 18.04 11.26
N LEU A 132 -9.98 18.19 10.44
CA LEU A 132 -8.95 19.23 10.56
C LEU A 132 -8.74 19.87 9.19
N ASP A 133 -9.02 21.16 9.08
CA ASP A 133 -8.88 21.90 7.84
C ASP A 133 -7.53 22.64 7.70
N THR A 134 -7.32 23.28 6.57
CA THR A 134 -6.10 24.07 6.27
C THR A 134 -5.95 25.33 7.11
N LEU A 135 -6.99 25.75 7.82
CA LEU A 135 -7.01 26.92 8.71
C LEU A 135 -6.76 26.55 10.18
N ALA A 136 -6.35 25.30 10.45
CA ALA A 136 -6.15 24.76 11.79
C ALA A 136 -7.45 24.62 12.62
N SER A 137 -8.62 24.59 11.97
CA SER A 137 -9.89 24.33 12.63
C SER A 137 -10.05 22.83 12.86
N LEU A 138 -10.13 22.44 14.12
CA LEU A 138 -10.32 21.05 14.54
C LEU A 138 -11.74 20.90 15.10
N SER A 139 -12.55 20.04 14.46
CA SER A 139 -13.95 19.82 14.86
C SER A 139 -14.08 19.16 16.24
N GLU A 140 -15.26 19.21 16.83
CA GLU A 140 -15.62 18.34 17.94
C GLU A 140 -15.61 16.87 17.50
N PRO A 141 -15.33 15.94 18.42
CA PRO A 141 -15.33 14.52 18.10
C PRO A 141 -16.74 13.98 17.87
N MET A 142 -16.90 13.17 16.83
CA MET A 142 -18.12 12.45 16.51
C MET A 142 -17.89 10.95 16.68
N LEU A 143 -18.79 10.26 17.37
CA LEU A 143 -18.80 8.79 17.45
C LEU A 143 -19.37 8.22 16.15
N VAL A 144 -18.61 7.37 15.47
CA VAL A 144 -19.00 6.78 14.18
C VAL A 144 -19.22 5.27 14.24
N GLU A 145 -18.64 4.59 15.24
CA GLU A 145 -18.87 3.15 15.42
C GLU A 145 -18.52 2.70 16.84
N THR A 146 -19.20 1.65 17.30
CA THR A 146 -18.93 0.97 18.57
C THR A 146 -18.92 -0.53 18.33
N MET A 147 -17.93 -1.25 18.86
CA MET A 147 -17.91 -2.71 18.81
C MET A 147 -17.64 -3.32 20.19
N ASP A 148 -18.22 -4.48 20.43
CA ASP A 148 -17.84 -5.33 21.57
C ASP A 148 -16.36 -5.72 21.44
N SER A 149 -15.61 -5.56 22.50
CA SER A 149 -14.18 -5.83 22.48
C SER A 149 -13.67 -6.25 23.85
N ARG A 150 -12.87 -7.30 23.90
CA ARG A 150 -12.23 -7.73 25.15
C ARG A 150 -10.76 -7.34 25.14
N ARG A 151 -10.17 -7.11 26.32
CA ARG A 151 -8.77 -6.69 26.47
C ARG A 151 -7.75 -7.54 25.68
N ARG A 152 -8.02 -8.83 25.49
CA ARG A 152 -7.12 -9.77 24.79
C ARG A 152 -7.52 -10.07 23.35
N SER A 153 -8.75 -9.75 22.96
CA SER A 153 -9.27 -9.93 21.62
C SER A 153 -9.94 -8.63 21.22
N GLN A 154 -9.33 -7.87 20.33
CA GLN A 154 -9.63 -6.45 20.16
C GLN A 154 -10.57 -6.15 19.01
N GLY A 155 -10.65 -7.03 18.01
CA GLY A 155 -11.31 -6.68 16.76
C GLY A 155 -10.55 -5.59 15.97
N GLU A 156 -11.12 -5.13 14.89
CA GLU A 156 -10.49 -4.14 14.03
C GLU A 156 -11.52 -3.21 13.38
N PHE A 157 -11.18 -1.92 13.28
CA PHE A 157 -11.84 -0.95 12.41
C PHE A 157 -10.96 -0.70 11.20
N ALA A 158 -11.52 -0.80 10.01
CA ALA A 158 -10.85 -0.43 8.77
C ALA A 158 -11.64 0.69 8.09
N ILE A 159 -10.93 1.66 7.52
CA ILE A 159 -11.52 2.82 6.86
C ILE A 159 -11.00 2.85 5.42
N LYS A 160 -11.93 2.93 4.46
CA LYS A 160 -11.64 3.15 3.04
C LYS A 160 -12.49 4.27 2.47
N LEU A 161 -11.95 4.93 1.45
CA LEU A 161 -12.70 5.88 0.63
C LEU A 161 -13.09 5.21 -0.69
N SER A 162 -14.22 5.63 -1.26
CA SER A 162 -14.51 5.36 -2.67
C SER A 162 -13.47 6.03 -3.58
N GLU A 163 -13.40 5.62 -4.83
CA GLU A 163 -12.43 6.14 -5.81
C GLU A 163 -12.57 7.66 -5.99
N ASP A 164 -13.79 8.16 -6.10
CA ASP A 164 -14.12 9.59 -6.18
C ASP A 164 -14.07 10.33 -4.83
N LYS A 165 -13.79 9.61 -3.74
CA LYS A 165 -13.75 10.09 -2.34
C LYS A 165 -15.09 10.63 -1.81
N SER A 166 -16.20 10.38 -2.49
CA SER A 166 -17.55 10.81 -2.05
C SER A 166 -18.12 9.94 -0.93
N LYS A 167 -17.53 8.77 -0.66
CA LYS A 167 -17.96 7.84 0.38
C LYS A 167 -16.82 7.46 1.30
N ILE A 168 -17.12 7.42 2.60
CA ILE A 168 -16.24 6.92 3.66
C ILE A 168 -16.85 5.63 4.19
N ALA A 169 -16.22 4.50 3.91
CA ALA A 169 -16.63 3.21 4.43
C ALA A 169 -15.88 2.90 5.72
N ILE A 170 -16.61 2.61 6.79
CA ILE A 170 -16.11 2.08 8.05
C ILE A 170 -16.51 0.61 8.12
N PHE A 171 -15.53 -0.25 8.06
CA PHE A 171 -15.69 -1.70 8.19
C PHE A 171 -15.21 -2.13 9.57
N THR A 172 -16.10 -2.77 10.34
CA THR A 172 -15.82 -3.23 11.69
C THR A 172 -15.83 -4.75 11.73
N ASN A 173 -14.69 -5.32 12.10
CA ASN A 173 -14.54 -6.75 12.32
C ASN A 173 -14.39 -7.01 13.82
N PRO A 174 -15.46 -7.49 14.52
CA PRO A 174 -15.42 -7.78 15.94
C PRO A 174 -14.43 -8.87 16.32
N PRO A 175 -14.11 -9.03 17.60
CA PRO A 175 -13.18 -10.05 18.07
C PRO A 175 -13.60 -11.46 17.71
N PHE A 176 -12.66 -12.25 17.22
CA PHE A 176 -12.81 -13.66 16.86
C PHE A 176 -13.53 -14.51 17.93
N LYS A 177 -14.51 -15.32 17.50
CA LYS A 177 -15.31 -16.22 18.33
C LYS A 177 -15.12 -17.68 17.89
N ILE A 178 -14.43 -18.50 18.70
CA ILE A 178 -14.14 -19.91 18.38
C ILE A 178 -15.39 -20.75 18.01
N ARG A 179 -16.54 -20.43 18.59
CA ARG A 179 -17.81 -21.17 18.42
C ARG A 179 -18.94 -20.29 17.89
N GLY A 180 -18.63 -19.12 17.35
CA GLY A 180 -19.61 -18.18 16.81
C GLY A 180 -19.72 -18.25 15.29
N SER A 181 -20.75 -17.59 14.79
CA SER A 181 -20.87 -17.20 13.39
C SER A 181 -19.95 -16.02 13.10
N GLU A 182 -19.47 -15.90 11.88
CA GLU A 182 -18.78 -14.71 11.40
C GLU A 182 -19.75 -13.52 11.41
N ASN A 183 -19.30 -12.41 11.94
CA ASN A 183 -20.08 -11.18 11.95
C ASN A 183 -19.20 -9.95 11.73
N PHE A 184 -19.73 -8.97 11.04
CA PHE A 184 -19.07 -7.68 10.81
C PHE A 184 -20.11 -6.57 10.65
N TYR A 185 -19.66 -5.32 10.79
CA TYR A 185 -20.53 -4.14 10.64
C TYR A 185 -19.96 -3.24 9.54
N VAL A 186 -20.88 -2.60 8.81
CA VAL A 186 -20.54 -1.63 7.77
C VAL A 186 -21.29 -0.34 8.03
N ARG A 187 -20.58 0.79 7.95
CA ARG A 187 -21.17 2.14 8.03
C ARG A 187 -20.65 2.94 6.84
N ILE A 188 -21.54 3.55 6.10
CA ILE A 188 -21.17 4.41 4.96
C ILE A 188 -21.60 5.83 5.28
N TYR A 189 -20.63 6.72 5.23
CA TYR A 189 -20.78 8.15 5.38
C TYR A 189 -20.45 8.86 4.08
N ASP A 190 -21.01 10.05 3.88
CA ASP A 190 -20.53 10.98 2.86
C ASP A 190 -19.36 11.84 3.39
N GLU A 191 -18.87 12.76 2.55
CA GLU A 191 -17.79 13.68 2.90
C GLU A 191 -18.14 14.68 4.02
N ASN A 192 -19.44 14.86 4.34
CA ASN A 192 -19.90 15.69 5.46
C ASN A 192 -20.06 14.90 6.77
N LEU A 193 -19.69 13.61 6.76
CA LEU A 193 -19.92 12.67 7.85
C LEU A 193 -21.43 12.43 8.14
N GLU A 194 -22.29 12.59 7.15
CA GLU A 194 -23.69 12.18 7.24
C GLU A 194 -23.80 10.70 6.88
N GLU A 195 -24.37 9.91 7.80
CA GLU A 195 -24.54 8.48 7.58
C GLU A 195 -25.55 8.23 6.45
N GLN A 196 -25.08 7.56 5.40
CA GLN A 196 -25.89 7.23 4.23
C GLN A 196 -26.67 5.93 4.46
N TRP A 197 -26.00 4.93 5.00
CA TRP A 197 -26.59 3.66 5.41
C TRP A 197 -25.67 2.87 6.35
N ASN A 198 -26.24 1.87 7.02
CA ASN A 198 -25.52 0.96 7.88
C ASN A 198 -26.04 -0.47 7.76
N ALA A 199 -25.23 -1.47 8.09
CA ALA A 199 -25.62 -2.86 8.16
C ALA A 199 -24.81 -3.59 9.24
N ASP A 200 -25.51 -4.38 10.05
CA ASP A 200 -24.93 -5.34 10.98
C ASP A 200 -25.16 -6.74 10.43
N ILE A 201 -24.11 -7.39 10.02
CA ILE A 201 -24.15 -8.63 9.25
C ILE A 201 -23.73 -9.80 10.14
N GLU A 202 -24.55 -10.84 10.18
CA GLU A 202 -24.18 -12.14 10.71
C GLU A 202 -24.29 -13.19 9.60
N LEU A 203 -23.16 -13.85 9.29
CA LEU A 203 -23.08 -14.87 8.26
C LEU A 203 -23.41 -16.26 8.83
N THR A 204 -23.82 -17.17 7.96
CA THR A 204 -23.99 -18.59 8.32
C THR A 204 -22.67 -19.33 8.49
N TYR A 205 -21.57 -18.72 8.11
CA TYR A 205 -20.22 -19.28 8.22
C TYR A 205 -19.71 -19.26 9.66
N ARG A 206 -18.96 -20.29 10.04
CA ARG A 206 -18.26 -20.30 11.32
C ARG A 206 -17.06 -19.37 11.26
N ASP A 207 -16.93 -18.46 12.20
CA ASP A 207 -15.83 -17.48 12.33
C ASP A 207 -14.45 -18.13 12.19
N ARG A 208 -14.21 -19.29 12.82
CA ARG A 208 -12.91 -20.01 12.73
C ARG A 208 -12.51 -20.50 11.33
N ASN A 209 -13.48 -20.68 10.44
CA ASN A 209 -13.30 -21.21 9.09
C ASN A 209 -13.42 -20.11 8.02
N PHE A 210 -13.73 -18.90 8.41
CA PHE A 210 -13.96 -17.77 7.54
C PHE A 210 -12.89 -16.69 7.75
N ARG A 211 -12.52 -15.98 6.71
CA ARG A 211 -11.63 -14.82 6.80
C ARG A 211 -11.96 -13.82 5.70
N ILE A 212 -12.17 -12.59 6.11
CA ILE A 212 -12.19 -11.44 5.21
C ILE A 212 -10.75 -11.13 4.78
N MET A 213 -10.53 -11.05 3.48
CA MET A 213 -9.22 -10.79 2.89
C MET A 213 -9.01 -9.32 2.58
N ASP A 214 -10.02 -8.70 2.00
CA ASP A 214 -10.06 -7.28 1.66
C ASP A 214 -11.52 -6.84 1.47
N PHE A 215 -11.77 -5.54 1.41
CA PHE A 215 -13.06 -4.98 1.02
C PHE A 215 -12.83 -3.69 0.25
N ASP A 216 -13.83 -3.25 -0.49
CA ASP A 216 -13.80 -1.96 -1.16
C ASP A 216 -15.20 -1.36 -1.24
N VAL A 217 -15.28 -0.05 -1.46
CA VAL A 217 -16.52 0.71 -1.54
C VAL A 217 -16.59 1.44 -2.86
N THR A 218 -17.76 1.36 -3.52
CA THR A 218 -18.00 2.03 -4.79
C THR A 218 -18.43 3.48 -4.60
N ASN A 219 -18.33 4.28 -5.65
CA ASN A 219 -18.83 5.66 -5.69
C ASN A 219 -20.35 5.75 -5.43
N SER A 220 -21.10 4.69 -5.74
CA SER A 220 -22.52 4.56 -5.39
C SER A 220 -22.78 4.17 -3.92
N GLY A 221 -21.73 3.77 -3.20
CA GLY A 221 -21.81 3.34 -1.81
C GLY A 221 -22.07 1.85 -1.63
N ASP A 222 -22.03 1.02 -2.66
CA ASP A 222 -22.04 -0.43 -2.52
C ASP A 222 -20.73 -0.90 -1.90
N VAL A 223 -20.77 -1.94 -1.09
CA VAL A 223 -19.57 -2.53 -0.48
C VAL A 223 -19.35 -3.93 -1.01
N PHE A 224 -18.14 -4.17 -1.50
CA PHE A 224 -17.67 -5.48 -1.91
C PHE A 224 -16.66 -6.02 -0.92
N ILE A 225 -16.83 -7.28 -0.52
CA ILE A 225 -16.00 -7.96 0.48
C ILE A 225 -15.43 -9.22 -0.15
N LEU A 226 -14.11 -9.30 -0.16
CA LEU A 226 -13.38 -10.46 -0.62
C LEU A 226 -13.10 -11.38 0.56
N SER A 227 -13.55 -12.62 0.48
CA SER A 227 -13.47 -13.57 1.58
C SER A 227 -12.98 -14.96 1.16
N VAL A 228 -12.54 -15.72 2.14
CA VAL A 228 -12.16 -17.12 1.98
C VAL A 228 -12.78 -17.96 3.09
N TYR A 229 -13.34 -19.09 2.71
CA TYR A 229 -13.96 -20.06 3.59
C TYR A 229 -13.33 -21.43 3.43
N ASP A 230 -13.09 -22.14 4.55
CA ASP A 230 -12.67 -23.53 4.58
C ASP A 230 -13.87 -24.43 4.98
N SER A 231 -14.41 -25.18 4.03
CA SER A 231 -15.51 -26.11 4.27
C SER A 231 -15.13 -27.30 5.16
N ASN A 232 -13.84 -27.62 5.27
CA ASN A 232 -13.31 -28.72 6.08
C ASN A 232 -13.02 -28.26 7.52
N SER A 233 -13.94 -28.49 8.43
CA SER A 233 -14.04 -27.95 9.78
C SER A 233 -12.88 -28.20 10.77
N ASN A 234 -11.79 -28.85 10.38
CA ASN A 234 -10.74 -29.29 11.31
C ASN A 234 -9.33 -28.73 11.04
N ILE A 235 -9.14 -27.88 10.04
CA ILE A 235 -7.80 -27.50 9.60
C ILE A 235 -7.68 -25.97 9.52
N SER A 236 -6.54 -25.46 9.93
CA SER A 236 -6.16 -24.06 9.75
C SER A 236 -6.30 -23.65 8.27
N LEU A 237 -6.92 -22.48 7.98
CA LEU A 237 -6.97 -21.83 6.66
C LEU A 237 -5.61 -21.75 5.94
N ILE A 238 -4.52 -22.00 6.66
CA ILE A 238 -3.14 -21.97 6.15
C ILE A 238 -2.76 -23.24 5.39
N SER A 239 -3.42 -24.38 5.65
CA SER A 239 -3.03 -25.70 5.13
C SER A 239 -4.09 -26.40 4.30
N SER A 240 -5.27 -25.80 4.14
CA SER A 240 -6.38 -26.39 3.42
C SER A 240 -6.18 -26.31 1.90
N ARG A 241 -6.56 -27.41 1.20
CA ARG A 241 -6.60 -27.45 -0.28
C ARG A 241 -7.98 -27.12 -0.84
N ASN A 242 -9.00 -27.06 0.02
CA ASN A 242 -10.39 -26.82 -0.37
C ASN A 242 -10.84 -25.48 0.22
N LEU A 243 -10.27 -24.41 -0.30
CA LEU A 243 -10.63 -23.04 0.05
C LEU A 243 -11.60 -22.50 -0.99
N ASP A 244 -12.75 -22.02 -0.52
CA ASP A 244 -13.74 -21.36 -1.35
C ASP A 244 -13.51 -19.84 -1.27
N TYR A 245 -13.21 -19.23 -2.39
CA TYR A 245 -13.02 -17.78 -2.48
C TYR A 245 -14.30 -17.15 -2.99
N LYS A 246 -14.82 -16.17 -2.23
CA LYS A 246 -16.09 -15.54 -2.52
C LYS A 246 -15.96 -14.04 -2.54
N LEU A 247 -16.72 -13.43 -3.43
CA LEU A 247 -17.01 -12.02 -3.45
C LEU A 247 -18.41 -11.83 -2.87
N MET A 248 -18.56 -10.97 -1.88
CA MET A 248 -19.86 -10.60 -1.29
C MET A 248 -20.16 -9.16 -1.65
N ARG A 249 -21.40 -8.87 -2.01
CA ARG A 249 -21.89 -7.52 -2.26
C ARG A 249 -22.97 -7.16 -1.27
N ILE A 250 -22.87 -5.96 -0.69
CA ILE A 250 -23.90 -5.28 0.07
C ILE A 250 -24.29 -4.05 -0.74
N GLN A 251 -25.54 -3.98 -1.18
CA GLN A 251 -26.02 -2.88 -2.00
C GLN A 251 -26.48 -1.70 -1.15
N SER A 252 -26.14 -0.49 -1.56
CA SER A 252 -26.58 0.75 -0.89
C SER A 252 -28.11 0.92 -0.85
N GLY A 253 -28.82 0.37 -1.84
CA GLY A 253 -30.29 0.39 -1.91
C GLY A 253 -31.00 -0.74 -1.15
N ASP A 254 -30.29 -1.83 -0.81
CA ASP A 254 -30.83 -2.99 -0.07
C ASP A 254 -29.74 -3.61 0.79
N HIS A 255 -29.31 -2.88 1.81
CA HIS A 255 -28.17 -3.23 2.67
C HIS A 255 -28.46 -4.37 3.66
N ASN A 256 -29.68 -4.87 3.74
CA ASN A 256 -30.02 -6.08 4.52
C ASN A 256 -29.75 -7.37 3.73
N LYS A 257 -29.48 -7.28 2.43
CA LYS A 257 -29.26 -8.42 1.57
C LYS A 257 -27.79 -8.51 1.16
N ILE A 258 -27.19 -9.65 1.44
CA ILE A 258 -25.86 -10.01 0.91
C ILE A 258 -26.05 -10.90 -0.30
N THR A 259 -25.39 -10.52 -1.40
CA THR A 259 -25.28 -11.39 -2.57
C THR A 259 -23.87 -11.97 -2.62
N GLU A 260 -23.76 -13.29 -2.70
CA GLU A 260 -22.49 -14.00 -2.77
C GLU A 260 -22.21 -14.49 -4.19
N PHE A 261 -20.99 -14.29 -4.66
CA PHE A 261 -20.51 -14.76 -5.94
C PHE A 261 -19.30 -15.65 -5.73
N ASP A 262 -19.30 -16.82 -6.34
CA ASP A 262 -18.16 -17.72 -6.35
C ASP A 262 -17.13 -17.23 -7.38
N LEU A 263 -15.88 -17.09 -6.96
CA LEU A 263 -14.81 -16.64 -7.84
C LEU A 263 -14.21 -17.75 -8.72
N GLY A 264 -14.66 -18.98 -8.55
CA GLY A 264 -14.22 -20.13 -9.36
C GLY A 264 -12.74 -20.49 -9.20
N LEU A 265 -12.10 -20.07 -8.12
CA LEU A 265 -10.68 -20.31 -7.85
C LEU A 265 -10.48 -21.68 -7.21
N THR A 266 -10.65 -22.75 -7.99
CA THR A 266 -10.45 -24.14 -7.57
C THR A 266 -9.02 -24.59 -7.87
N ASP A 267 -8.51 -25.56 -7.09
CA ASP A 267 -7.20 -26.21 -7.28
C ASP A 267 -5.97 -25.28 -7.20
N VAL A 268 -6.14 -24.05 -6.72
CA VAL A 268 -5.06 -23.10 -6.50
C VAL A 268 -5.03 -22.65 -5.03
N SER A 269 -3.83 -22.44 -4.51
CA SER A 269 -3.64 -21.80 -3.21
C SER A 269 -3.40 -20.31 -3.45
N VAL A 270 -4.37 -19.47 -3.12
CA VAL A 270 -4.20 -18.03 -3.25
C VAL A 270 -3.44 -17.49 -2.04
N HIS A 271 -2.41 -16.69 -2.28
CA HIS A 271 -1.54 -16.18 -1.23
C HIS A 271 -1.92 -14.81 -0.74
N SER A 272 -2.31 -13.94 -1.65
CA SER A 272 -2.84 -12.62 -1.35
C SER A 272 -3.77 -12.18 -2.47
N LEU A 273 -4.85 -11.52 -2.12
CA LEU A 273 -5.78 -10.89 -3.04
C LEU A 273 -6.02 -9.46 -2.59
N GLY A 274 -6.23 -8.59 -3.56
CA GLY A 274 -6.77 -7.26 -3.36
C GLY A 274 -7.91 -7.03 -4.33
N ILE A 275 -8.81 -6.14 -3.96
CA ILE A 275 -9.96 -5.71 -4.75
C ILE A 275 -9.87 -4.22 -5.02
N GLN A 276 -10.27 -3.80 -6.21
CA GLN A 276 -10.41 -2.40 -6.62
C GLN A 276 -11.71 -2.23 -7.38
N CYS A 277 -12.58 -1.38 -6.87
CA CYS A 277 -13.85 -1.01 -7.48
C CYS A 277 -13.71 0.21 -8.41
N ASP A 278 -14.79 0.52 -9.12
CA ASP A 278 -14.98 1.72 -9.95
C ASP A 278 -13.90 1.94 -11.01
N LEU A 279 -13.44 0.84 -11.59
CA LEU A 279 -12.60 0.91 -12.78
C LEU A 279 -13.43 1.36 -13.99
N LYS A 280 -12.74 1.67 -15.07
CA LYS A 280 -13.38 2.04 -16.33
C LYS A 280 -14.47 1.02 -16.73
N ASP A 281 -15.56 1.51 -17.32
CA ASP A 281 -16.68 0.70 -17.83
C ASP A 281 -17.44 -0.10 -16.73
N ASN A 282 -17.55 0.46 -15.51
CA ASN A 282 -18.24 -0.15 -14.37
C ASN A 282 -17.68 -1.54 -13.99
N GLN A 283 -16.37 -1.68 -14.16
CA GLN A 283 -15.66 -2.91 -13.80
C GLN A 283 -15.02 -2.77 -12.41
N MET A 284 -14.89 -3.90 -11.73
CA MET A 284 -13.93 -4.06 -10.65
C MET A 284 -12.92 -5.13 -11.00
N SER A 285 -11.79 -5.11 -10.35
CA SER A 285 -10.79 -6.16 -10.50
C SER A 285 -10.38 -6.76 -9.17
N ILE A 286 -10.09 -8.04 -9.22
CA ILE A 286 -9.50 -8.80 -8.13
C ILE A 286 -8.17 -9.35 -8.64
N SER A 287 -7.08 -9.06 -7.93
CA SER A 287 -5.76 -9.48 -8.36
C SER A 287 -4.92 -10.00 -7.20
N GLY A 288 -3.97 -10.87 -7.52
CA GLY A 288 -3.11 -11.45 -6.50
C GLY A 288 -2.13 -12.49 -7.02
N PHE A 289 -1.67 -13.34 -6.12
CA PHE A 289 -0.71 -14.40 -6.42
C PHE A 289 -1.24 -15.75 -6.01
N TYR A 290 -0.89 -16.77 -6.78
CA TYR A 290 -1.31 -18.14 -6.51
C TYR A 290 -0.14 -19.12 -6.57
N GLY A 291 -0.33 -20.29 -5.92
CA GLY A 291 0.51 -21.47 -6.03
C GLY A 291 -0.28 -22.69 -6.47
N LYS A 292 0.27 -23.52 -7.37
CA LYS A 292 -0.37 -24.73 -7.90
C LYS A 292 -0.18 -25.94 -7.01
N ARG A 293 0.99 -26.10 -6.41
CA ARG A 293 1.42 -27.35 -5.77
C ARG A 293 1.37 -27.31 -4.26
N ASN A 294 1.67 -26.18 -3.68
CA ASN A 294 1.69 -26.01 -2.23
C ASN A 294 1.57 -24.52 -1.87
N TYR A 295 1.13 -24.33 -0.66
CA TYR A 295 0.92 -22.98 -0.09
C TYR A 295 2.21 -22.14 0.05
N TYR A 296 3.40 -22.72 -0.05
CA TYR A 296 4.65 -22.03 0.23
C TYR A 296 5.33 -21.41 -1.00
N ASP A 297 4.84 -21.72 -2.19
CA ASP A 297 5.40 -21.28 -3.44
C ASP A 297 4.39 -20.44 -4.22
N MET A 298 4.83 -19.32 -4.76
CA MET A 298 4.07 -18.52 -5.72
C MET A 298 4.49 -18.98 -7.12
N ASP A 299 3.54 -19.50 -7.87
CA ASP A 299 3.77 -20.03 -9.22
C ASP A 299 3.30 -19.05 -10.30
N GLY A 300 2.51 -18.04 -9.92
CA GLY A 300 2.00 -17.06 -10.86
C GLY A 300 1.13 -15.97 -10.21
N SER A 301 0.54 -15.16 -11.06
CA SER A 301 -0.45 -14.13 -10.73
C SER A 301 -1.84 -14.55 -11.19
N LEU A 302 -2.84 -14.07 -10.47
CA LEU A 302 -4.22 -14.17 -10.87
C LEU A 302 -4.82 -12.79 -11.08
N TYR A 303 -5.74 -12.70 -12.03
CA TYR A 303 -6.53 -11.51 -12.29
C TYR A 303 -7.96 -11.92 -12.65
N LEU A 304 -8.94 -11.26 -12.05
CA LEU A 304 -10.36 -11.40 -12.37
C LEU A 304 -10.91 -10.01 -12.66
N ALA A 305 -11.51 -9.81 -13.82
CA ALA A 305 -12.37 -8.68 -14.08
C ALA A 305 -13.81 -9.08 -13.73
N VAL A 306 -14.51 -8.23 -13.00
CA VAL A 306 -15.87 -8.49 -12.54
C VAL A 306 -16.76 -7.33 -12.94
N ASP A 307 -17.90 -7.63 -13.55
CA ASP A 307 -18.97 -6.65 -13.77
C ASP A 307 -19.52 -6.23 -12.41
N GLN A 308 -19.32 -4.98 -12.05
CA GLN A 308 -19.65 -4.47 -10.70
C GLN A 308 -21.15 -4.48 -10.42
N GLU A 309 -21.98 -4.30 -11.46
CA GLU A 309 -23.43 -4.28 -11.30
C GLU A 309 -24.01 -5.69 -11.14
N LYS A 310 -23.53 -6.66 -11.95
CA LYS A 310 -24.01 -8.04 -11.94
C LYS A 310 -23.28 -8.92 -10.95
N GLY A 311 -22.02 -8.57 -10.57
CA GLY A 311 -21.13 -9.40 -9.78
C GLY A 311 -20.58 -10.60 -10.55
N GLU A 312 -20.71 -10.62 -11.86
CA GLU A 312 -20.26 -11.73 -12.70
C GLU A 312 -18.79 -11.54 -13.10
N VAL A 313 -18.01 -12.61 -13.03
CA VAL A 313 -16.65 -12.63 -13.56
C VAL A 313 -16.69 -12.58 -15.07
N THR A 314 -16.27 -11.46 -15.66
CA THR A 314 -16.27 -11.22 -17.11
C THR A 314 -14.98 -11.72 -17.77
N SER A 315 -13.90 -11.75 -17.05
CA SER A 315 -12.61 -12.30 -17.49
C SER A 315 -11.84 -12.87 -16.30
N SER A 316 -11.12 -13.96 -16.52
CA SER A 316 -10.23 -14.55 -15.53
C SER A 316 -8.94 -15.01 -16.18
N SER A 317 -7.80 -14.68 -15.54
CA SER A 317 -6.49 -15.11 -15.99
C SER A 317 -5.66 -15.65 -14.83
N LEU A 318 -5.05 -16.81 -15.04
CA LEU A 318 -4.05 -17.42 -14.17
C LEU A 318 -2.72 -17.51 -14.93
N SER A 319 -1.92 -16.47 -14.83
CA SER A 319 -0.65 -16.36 -15.56
C SER A 319 0.50 -16.94 -14.76
N SER A 320 1.09 -18.04 -15.22
CA SER A 320 2.25 -18.68 -14.59
C SER A 320 3.51 -17.84 -14.82
N PHE A 321 4.36 -17.71 -13.78
CA PHE A 321 5.68 -17.09 -13.93
C PHE A 321 6.57 -17.91 -14.86
N SER A 322 7.30 -17.24 -15.74
CA SER A 322 8.28 -17.90 -16.60
C SER A 322 9.48 -18.43 -15.79
N GLU A 323 10.16 -19.45 -16.31
CA GLU A 323 11.36 -20.00 -15.67
C GLU A 323 12.46 -18.93 -15.52
N GLU A 324 12.62 -18.05 -16.52
CA GLU A 324 13.55 -16.95 -16.49
C GLU A 324 13.26 -15.96 -15.37
N PHE A 325 11.98 -15.67 -15.13
CA PHE A 325 11.55 -14.82 -14.04
C PHE A 325 11.82 -15.45 -12.67
N VAL A 326 11.43 -16.70 -12.48
CA VAL A 326 11.69 -17.45 -11.23
C VAL A 326 13.20 -17.56 -10.94
N ALA A 327 14.01 -17.76 -12.00
CA ALA A 327 15.47 -17.87 -11.88
C ALA A 327 16.13 -16.59 -11.31
N GLN A 328 15.53 -15.42 -11.49
CA GLN A 328 16.03 -14.15 -10.93
C GLN A 328 16.04 -14.14 -9.40
N PHE A 329 15.09 -14.87 -8.77
CA PHE A 329 14.99 -14.96 -7.32
C PHE A 329 15.88 -16.08 -6.75
N ASN A 330 15.83 -17.26 -7.33
CA ASN A 330 16.61 -18.39 -6.86
C ASN A 330 16.68 -19.55 -7.86
N ARG A 331 17.80 -19.69 -8.57
CA ARG A 331 18.03 -20.76 -9.54
C ARG A 331 17.92 -22.18 -8.97
N TYR A 332 18.30 -22.37 -7.69
CA TYR A 332 18.17 -23.68 -7.06
C TYR A 332 16.71 -24.09 -6.85
N ARG A 333 15.83 -23.14 -6.53
CA ARG A 333 14.40 -23.43 -6.43
C ARG A 333 13.80 -23.82 -7.77
N LEU A 334 14.16 -23.10 -8.83
CA LEU A 334 13.78 -23.43 -10.20
C LEU A 334 14.20 -24.87 -10.57
N PHE A 335 15.47 -25.24 -10.30
CA PHE A 335 15.95 -26.61 -10.53
C PHE A 335 15.14 -27.69 -9.80
N LYS A 336 14.56 -27.36 -8.64
CA LYS A 336 13.64 -28.23 -7.90
C LYS A 336 12.19 -28.13 -8.36
N GLY A 337 11.90 -27.42 -9.44
CA GLY A 337 10.55 -27.21 -9.95
C GLY A 337 9.66 -26.43 -8.98
N ARG A 338 10.25 -25.48 -8.22
CA ARG A 338 9.56 -24.64 -7.23
C ARG A 338 9.42 -23.23 -7.74
N GLY A 339 8.28 -22.61 -7.42
CA GLY A 339 8.04 -21.20 -7.67
C GLY A 339 8.82 -20.24 -6.75
N ILE A 340 8.46 -18.97 -6.78
CA ILE A 340 9.02 -17.94 -5.91
C ILE A 340 8.52 -18.19 -4.47
N ARG A 341 9.31 -17.82 -3.46
CA ARG A 341 8.84 -17.92 -2.07
C ARG A 341 7.68 -16.98 -1.81
N ARG A 342 6.70 -17.43 -1.04
CA ARG A 342 5.46 -16.74 -0.70
C ARG A 342 5.60 -15.52 0.24
N ASN A 343 6.78 -15.05 0.55
CA ASN A 343 6.98 -13.90 1.45
C ASN A 343 6.59 -12.56 0.83
N PHE A 344 6.12 -12.56 -0.41
CA PHE A 344 5.66 -11.35 -1.06
C PHE A 344 4.29 -10.95 -0.53
N VAL A 345 4.23 -9.75 0.03
CA VAL A 345 3.01 -9.12 0.49
C VAL A 345 2.52 -8.18 -0.62
N PHE A 346 1.27 -8.32 -0.99
CA PHE A 346 0.59 -7.38 -1.87
C PHE A 346 0.66 -5.98 -1.26
N ARG A 347 1.12 -5.00 -2.02
CA ARG A 347 1.28 -3.63 -1.55
C ARG A 347 0.30 -2.68 -2.19
N GLN A 348 0.14 -2.81 -3.49
CA GLN A 348 -0.68 -1.89 -4.25
C GLN A 348 -1.23 -2.54 -5.51
N PHE A 349 -2.43 -2.12 -5.83
CA PHE A 349 -3.09 -2.26 -7.11
C PHE A 349 -3.29 -0.86 -7.67
N MET A 350 -2.96 -0.64 -8.93
CA MET A 350 -3.10 0.67 -9.56
C MET A 350 -3.71 0.50 -10.94
N PRO A 351 -4.88 1.10 -11.20
CA PRO A 351 -5.47 1.07 -12.52
C PRO A 351 -4.58 1.82 -13.53
N ARG A 352 -4.50 1.30 -14.73
CA ARG A 352 -3.86 1.93 -15.88
C ARG A 352 -4.89 2.73 -16.68
N PRO A 353 -4.50 3.82 -17.34
CA PRO A 353 -5.41 4.61 -18.17
C PRO A 353 -6.07 3.83 -19.33
N ASP A 354 -5.42 2.73 -19.78
CA ASP A 354 -5.92 1.85 -20.86
C ASP A 354 -6.91 0.77 -20.38
N GLY A 355 -7.24 0.76 -19.09
CA GLY A 355 -8.12 -0.22 -18.45
C GLY A 355 -7.40 -1.46 -17.92
N GLY A 356 -6.08 -1.54 -18.03
CA GLY A 356 -5.25 -2.54 -17.37
C GLY A 356 -4.90 -2.14 -15.94
N ALA A 357 -3.91 -2.84 -15.34
CA ALA A 357 -3.49 -2.59 -13.97
C ALA A 357 -1.99 -2.87 -13.72
N TYR A 358 -1.43 -2.18 -12.74
CA TYR A 358 -0.17 -2.55 -12.12
C TYR A 358 -0.42 -3.20 -10.76
N VAL A 359 0.23 -4.34 -10.54
CA VAL A 359 0.22 -5.05 -9.26
C VAL A 359 1.61 -5.03 -8.67
N ILE A 360 1.74 -4.51 -7.45
CA ILE A 360 3.03 -4.33 -6.79
C ILE A 360 3.06 -5.15 -5.50
N ALA A 361 4.09 -5.98 -5.36
CA ALA A 361 4.33 -6.76 -4.15
C ALA A 361 5.78 -6.64 -3.68
N GLU A 362 5.98 -6.73 -2.37
CA GLU A 362 7.29 -6.63 -1.71
C GLU A 362 7.58 -7.87 -0.87
N ASP A 363 8.76 -8.44 -1.00
CA ASP A 363 9.25 -9.50 -0.09
C ASP A 363 9.48 -8.91 1.30
N TYR A 364 8.57 -9.24 2.22
CA TYR A 364 8.52 -8.74 3.58
C TYR A 364 8.48 -9.87 4.60
N ASP A 365 9.34 -9.79 5.62
CA ASP A 365 9.36 -10.76 6.71
C ASP A 365 9.77 -10.08 8.03
N VAL A 366 9.19 -10.53 9.13
CA VAL A 366 9.59 -10.13 10.49
C VAL A 366 9.93 -11.38 11.28
N ARG A 367 11.20 -11.48 11.67
CA ARG A 367 11.67 -12.60 12.50
C ARG A 367 11.86 -12.17 13.93
N VAL A 368 11.21 -12.88 14.84
CA VAL A 368 11.35 -12.68 16.28
C VAL A 368 12.31 -13.73 16.80
N VAL A 369 13.42 -13.29 17.40
CA VAL A 369 14.43 -14.16 17.99
C VAL A 369 14.51 -13.87 19.49
N THR A 370 14.11 -14.85 20.29
CA THR A 370 14.23 -14.78 21.75
C THR A 370 15.41 -15.62 22.19
N THR A 371 16.34 -14.99 22.89
CA THR A 371 17.51 -15.65 23.46
C THR A 371 17.48 -15.53 24.99
N GLN A 372 17.90 -16.59 25.68
CA GLN A 372 18.06 -16.60 27.13
C GLN A 372 19.55 -16.71 27.46
N ASN A 373 20.03 -15.84 28.33
CA ASN A 373 21.42 -15.92 28.78
C ASN A 373 21.58 -16.96 29.92
N SER A 374 22.79 -17.25 30.30
CA SER A 374 23.12 -18.22 31.37
C SER A 374 22.55 -17.86 32.75
N ARG A 375 22.08 -16.62 32.95
CA ARG A 375 21.46 -16.14 34.20
C ARG A 375 19.93 -16.14 34.11
N GLY A 376 19.34 -16.73 33.06
CA GLY A 376 17.89 -16.80 32.87
C GLY A 376 17.23 -15.54 32.29
N ALA A 377 17.96 -14.44 32.06
CA ALA A 377 17.41 -13.24 31.48
C ALA A 377 17.14 -13.44 29.99
N THR A 378 15.93 -13.11 29.55
CA THR A 378 15.46 -13.28 28.20
C THR A 378 15.53 -11.95 27.43
N THR A 379 16.07 -12.00 26.22
CA THR A 379 16.10 -10.86 25.30
C THR A 379 15.39 -11.25 24.01
N THR A 380 14.40 -10.45 23.61
CA THR A 380 13.68 -10.64 22.36
C THR A 380 14.10 -9.57 21.35
N ASN A 381 14.55 -9.99 20.19
CA ASN A 381 14.93 -9.13 19.08
C ASN A 381 14.01 -9.34 17.90
N TYR A 382 13.60 -8.23 17.29
CA TYR A 382 12.76 -8.19 16.09
C TYR A 382 13.65 -7.80 14.91
N TYR A 383 13.75 -8.69 13.91
CA TYR A 383 14.47 -8.45 12.66
C TYR A 383 13.47 -8.19 11.56
N TYR A 384 13.57 -7.03 10.93
CA TYR A 384 12.72 -6.59 9.82
C TYR A 384 13.46 -6.76 8.50
N TYR A 385 12.83 -7.39 7.54
CA TYR A 385 13.33 -7.61 6.20
C TYR A 385 12.38 -6.99 5.19
N TYR A 386 12.88 -6.12 4.34
CA TYR A 386 12.17 -5.49 3.22
C TYR A 386 13.03 -5.66 1.98
N ASN A 387 12.76 -6.71 1.23
CA ASN A 387 13.62 -7.12 0.14
C ASN A 387 12.96 -6.83 -1.22
N ASP A 388 13.17 -7.71 -2.17
CA ASP A 388 12.83 -7.56 -3.57
C ASP A 388 11.39 -7.08 -3.80
N ILE A 389 11.17 -6.33 -4.88
CA ILE A 389 9.85 -5.89 -5.32
C ILE A 389 9.52 -6.61 -6.63
N ILE A 390 8.31 -7.09 -6.75
CA ILE A 390 7.72 -7.58 -8.00
C ILE A 390 6.71 -6.54 -8.48
N VAL A 391 6.79 -6.20 -9.75
CA VAL A 391 5.79 -5.40 -10.46
C VAL A 391 5.23 -6.25 -11.60
N LEU A 392 3.92 -6.32 -11.70
CA LEU A 392 3.20 -6.92 -12.82
C LEU A 392 2.50 -5.81 -13.57
N SER A 393 2.54 -5.85 -14.88
CA SER A 393 1.66 -5.09 -15.74
C SER A 393 0.65 -6.05 -16.35
N ILE A 394 -0.63 -5.77 -16.14
CA ILE A 394 -1.76 -6.58 -16.60
C ILE A 394 -2.55 -5.71 -17.57
N ASP A 395 -2.91 -6.25 -18.72
CA ASP A 395 -3.73 -5.57 -19.71
C ASP A 395 -5.22 -5.54 -19.31
N LYS A 396 -6.05 -4.85 -20.07
CA LYS A 396 -7.50 -4.77 -19.83
C LYS A 396 -8.24 -6.12 -19.95
N ASN A 397 -7.63 -7.14 -20.56
CA ASN A 397 -8.20 -8.48 -20.70
C ASN A 397 -7.77 -9.40 -19.56
N GLY A 398 -6.90 -8.93 -18.67
CA GLY A 398 -6.36 -9.72 -17.56
C GLY A 398 -5.07 -10.49 -17.88
N GLU A 399 -4.53 -10.31 -19.09
CA GLU A 399 -3.27 -10.95 -19.47
C GLU A 399 -2.07 -10.15 -18.97
N VAL A 400 -1.02 -10.85 -18.55
CA VAL A 400 0.19 -10.18 -18.08
C VAL A 400 1.04 -9.74 -19.25
N ASP A 401 1.17 -8.42 -19.44
CA ASP A 401 2.06 -7.83 -20.45
C ASP A 401 3.53 -8.13 -20.13
N TRP A 402 3.92 -7.91 -18.88
CA TRP A 402 5.28 -8.11 -18.42
C TRP A 402 5.38 -8.23 -16.89
N TYR A 403 6.53 -8.78 -16.45
CA TYR A 403 6.95 -8.80 -15.04
C TYR A 403 8.25 -8.04 -14.88
N ALA A 404 8.39 -7.26 -13.81
CA ALA A 404 9.65 -6.66 -13.42
C ALA A 404 10.05 -7.10 -12.01
N HIS A 405 11.31 -7.47 -11.84
CA HIS A 405 11.92 -7.78 -10.56
C HIS A 405 12.91 -6.68 -10.19
N ILE A 406 12.58 -5.88 -9.18
CA ILE A 406 13.48 -4.87 -8.63
C ILE A 406 14.24 -5.50 -7.46
N PRO A 407 15.52 -5.84 -7.65
CA PRO A 407 16.33 -6.41 -6.58
C PRO A 407 16.61 -5.35 -5.52
N LYS A 408 16.17 -5.59 -4.31
CA LYS A 408 16.33 -4.73 -3.14
C LYS A 408 16.68 -5.59 -1.93
N ARG A 409 17.61 -5.15 -1.07
CA ARG A 409 18.01 -5.90 0.12
C ARG A 409 18.16 -5.01 1.33
N GLN A 410 17.21 -5.08 2.24
CA GLN A 410 17.16 -4.23 3.42
C GLN A 410 16.87 -5.05 4.67
N THR A 411 17.56 -4.75 5.77
CA THR A 411 17.26 -5.31 7.09
C THR A 411 17.57 -4.31 8.19
N SER A 412 16.79 -4.38 9.27
CA SER A 412 17.06 -3.64 10.50
C SER A 412 16.65 -4.47 11.73
N MET A 413 16.98 -3.99 12.91
CA MET A 413 16.68 -4.67 14.17
C MET A 413 16.11 -3.68 15.19
N ASN A 414 14.98 -4.04 15.80
CA ASN A 414 14.33 -3.33 16.92
C ASN A 414 13.94 -1.86 16.64
N ASP A 415 13.79 -1.46 15.37
CA ASP A 415 13.44 -0.10 14.96
C ASP A 415 12.12 -0.02 14.16
N GLY A 416 11.35 -1.13 14.11
CA GLY A 416 10.11 -1.22 13.33
C GLY A 416 10.31 -1.18 11.81
N GLY A 417 11.56 -1.30 11.32
CA GLY A 417 11.87 -1.15 9.90
C GLY A 417 11.64 0.27 9.39
N TYR A 418 11.76 1.29 10.25
CA TYR A 418 11.32 2.66 9.98
C TYR A 418 11.95 3.27 8.71
N TYR A 419 13.20 2.95 8.42
CA TYR A 419 13.93 3.45 7.24
C TYR A 419 13.94 2.47 6.07
N LEU A 420 13.18 1.38 6.17
CA LEU A 420 13.10 0.33 5.15
C LEU A 420 11.81 0.45 4.34
N GLY A 421 11.64 -0.45 3.35
CA GLY A 421 10.55 -0.41 2.39
C GLY A 421 10.82 0.61 1.30
N TYR A 422 9.78 1.04 0.63
CA TYR A 422 9.82 2.02 -0.45
C TYR A 422 8.63 2.98 -0.38
N THR A 423 8.72 4.11 -1.04
CA THR A 423 7.61 4.88 -1.60
C THR A 423 7.73 4.88 -3.12
N PHE A 424 6.66 5.17 -3.83
CA PHE A 424 6.71 5.19 -5.29
C PHE A 424 5.94 6.38 -5.84
N LEU A 425 6.17 6.70 -7.12
CA LEU A 425 5.41 7.65 -7.90
C LEU A 425 5.12 7.00 -9.25
N MET A 426 4.13 7.51 -9.94
CA MET A 426 3.80 7.13 -11.30
C MET A 426 3.67 8.39 -12.16
N ASN A 427 4.19 8.34 -13.37
CA ASN A 427 3.99 9.36 -14.40
C ASN A 427 3.83 8.70 -15.77
N GLU A 428 3.83 9.49 -16.83
CA GLU A 428 3.71 9.00 -18.21
C GLU A 428 4.87 8.08 -18.64
N GLU A 429 6.01 8.10 -17.96
CA GLU A 429 7.17 7.24 -18.29
C GLU A 429 7.10 5.88 -17.59
N GLY A 430 6.30 5.72 -16.53
CA GLY A 430 6.13 4.49 -15.78
C GLY A 430 6.12 4.65 -14.27
N LEU A 431 6.61 3.63 -13.57
CA LEU A 431 6.63 3.53 -12.11
C LEU A 431 8.03 3.83 -11.56
N HIS A 432 8.12 4.60 -10.49
CA HIS A 432 9.37 5.04 -9.90
C HIS A 432 9.41 4.71 -8.40
N PHE A 433 10.28 3.79 -8.00
CA PHE A 433 10.40 3.28 -6.64
C PHE A 433 11.55 3.95 -5.91
N VAL A 434 11.26 4.62 -4.80
CA VAL A 434 12.24 5.39 -4.02
C VAL A 434 12.50 4.70 -2.69
N TYR A 435 13.77 4.37 -2.42
CA TYR A 435 14.15 3.66 -1.20
C TYR A 435 15.61 3.91 -0.78
N ASN A 436 15.93 3.57 0.45
CA ASN A 436 17.31 3.59 0.93
C ASN A 436 18.06 2.33 0.46
N ASP A 437 19.21 2.50 -0.16
CA ASP A 437 20.03 1.39 -0.65
C ASP A 437 21.46 1.45 -0.12
N HIS A 438 22.14 0.31 -0.14
CA HIS A 438 23.53 0.24 0.28
C HIS A 438 24.42 1.02 -0.70
N ARG A 439 25.30 1.93 -0.18
CA ARG A 439 26.12 2.87 -0.96
C ARG A 439 26.93 2.26 -2.12
N LYS A 440 27.26 0.96 -2.04
CA LYS A 440 28.02 0.27 -3.09
C LYS A 440 27.14 -0.30 -4.19
N ASN A 441 25.81 -0.30 -4.04
CA ASN A 441 24.90 -0.95 -4.97
C ASN A 441 24.78 -0.18 -6.30
N ALA A 442 24.96 1.12 -6.32
CA ALA A 442 25.02 1.90 -7.57
C ALA A 442 26.05 1.35 -8.60
N LYS A 443 27.17 0.76 -8.12
CA LYS A 443 28.18 0.13 -8.98
C LYS A 443 27.93 -1.37 -9.21
N ARG A 444 26.95 -1.95 -8.55
CA ARG A 444 26.62 -3.39 -8.59
C ARG A 444 25.35 -3.69 -9.34
N TRP A 445 24.48 -2.69 -9.47
CA TRP A 445 23.20 -2.80 -10.14
C TRP A 445 23.36 -3.41 -11.54
N GLY A 446 22.57 -4.43 -11.86
CA GLY A 446 22.64 -5.17 -13.12
C GLY A 446 23.95 -5.96 -13.38
N LYS A 447 24.95 -5.88 -12.49
CA LYS A 447 26.30 -6.46 -12.73
C LYS A 447 26.72 -7.49 -11.69
N LYS A 448 26.31 -7.32 -10.43
CA LYS A 448 26.74 -8.17 -9.30
C LYS A 448 25.63 -8.26 -8.26
N PRO A 449 25.59 -9.34 -7.44
CA PRO A 449 24.64 -9.43 -6.33
C PRO A 449 24.69 -8.20 -5.43
N LEU A 450 23.52 -7.67 -5.06
CA LEU A 450 23.41 -6.48 -4.22
C LEU A 450 23.84 -6.77 -2.78
N ARG A 451 24.36 -5.74 -2.12
CA ARG A 451 24.66 -5.77 -0.68
C ARG A 451 23.45 -5.33 0.11
N THR A 452 23.22 -5.99 1.24
CA THR A 452 22.16 -5.62 2.17
C THR A 452 22.51 -4.31 2.88
N ILE A 453 21.56 -3.37 2.93
CA ILE A 453 21.66 -2.22 3.81
C ILE A 453 21.13 -2.62 5.19
N THR A 454 21.93 -2.36 6.22
CA THR A 454 21.58 -2.61 7.63
C THR A 454 21.44 -1.32 8.42
N ASN A 455 21.91 -0.20 7.87
CA ASN A 455 21.85 1.11 8.48
C ASN A 455 21.71 2.20 7.40
N ALA A 456 20.55 2.79 7.31
CA ALA A 456 20.22 3.82 6.33
C ALA A 456 21.11 5.08 6.42
N LYS A 457 21.74 5.35 7.58
CA LYS A 457 22.68 6.47 7.75
C LYS A 457 23.88 6.39 6.79
N ASN A 458 24.31 5.19 6.46
CA ASN A 458 25.45 4.93 5.57
C ASN A 458 25.03 4.56 4.15
N GLY A 459 23.75 4.64 3.85
CA GLY A 459 23.17 4.34 2.55
C GLY A 459 23.10 5.53 1.59
N ASN A 460 22.43 5.30 0.51
CA ASN A 460 22.00 6.29 -0.46
C ASN A 460 20.48 6.25 -0.60
N LEU A 461 19.84 7.38 -0.85
CA LEU A 461 18.50 7.41 -1.37
C LEU A 461 18.57 7.22 -2.88
N VAL A 462 17.85 6.26 -3.39
CA VAL A 462 17.84 5.90 -4.80
C VAL A 462 16.43 5.84 -5.34
N MET A 463 16.30 5.96 -6.65
CA MET A 463 15.08 5.72 -7.39
C MET A 463 15.37 4.65 -8.45
N VAL A 464 14.51 3.64 -8.51
CA VAL A 464 14.46 2.68 -9.60
C VAL A 464 13.20 2.93 -10.39
N SER A 465 13.36 3.29 -11.65
CA SER A 465 12.25 3.50 -12.57
C SER A 465 12.02 2.26 -13.40
N VAL A 466 10.76 1.91 -13.61
CA VAL A 466 10.31 0.81 -14.48
C VAL A 466 9.39 1.42 -15.53
N SER A 467 9.83 1.42 -16.78
CA SER A 467 9.05 1.94 -17.91
C SER A 467 7.91 1.00 -18.32
N HIS A 468 7.05 1.46 -19.21
CA HIS A 468 5.92 0.67 -19.73
C HIS A 468 6.32 -0.59 -20.50
N ASP A 469 7.58 -0.70 -20.92
CA ASP A 469 8.19 -1.87 -21.56
C ASP A 469 9.12 -2.66 -20.61
N ALA A 470 8.94 -2.50 -19.29
CA ALA A 470 9.69 -3.17 -18.22
C ALA A 470 11.20 -2.83 -18.17
N GLN A 471 11.67 -1.79 -18.87
CA GLN A 471 13.07 -1.36 -18.75
C GLN A 471 13.31 -0.69 -17.40
N MET A 472 14.42 -1.02 -16.77
CA MET A 472 14.75 -0.49 -15.46
C MET A 472 15.95 0.42 -15.47
N THR A 473 15.81 1.60 -14.87
CA THR A 473 16.91 2.53 -14.63
C THR A 473 17.13 2.75 -13.13
N TYR A 474 18.40 2.91 -12.73
CA TYR A 474 18.79 3.14 -11.33
C TYR A 474 19.38 4.54 -11.19
N THR A 475 18.74 5.41 -10.46
CA THR A 475 19.12 6.81 -10.27
C THR A 475 19.50 7.07 -8.81
N LEU A 476 20.64 7.71 -8.60
CA LEU A 476 21.08 8.16 -7.28
C LEU A 476 20.47 9.53 -6.97
N LEU A 477 19.50 9.60 -6.08
CA LEU A 477 18.87 10.85 -5.66
C LEU A 477 19.69 11.59 -4.60
N ASN A 478 20.20 10.86 -3.58
CA ASN A 478 20.89 11.50 -2.47
C ASN A 478 21.88 10.54 -1.78
N ARG A 479 22.95 11.11 -1.19
CA ARG A 479 23.91 10.38 -0.34
C ARG A 479 23.65 10.70 1.13
N ASN A 480 22.97 9.80 1.86
CA ASN A 480 22.58 10.01 3.25
C ASN A 480 23.73 10.37 4.18
N LYS A 481 24.92 9.79 3.97
CA LYS A 481 26.10 10.12 4.77
C LYS A 481 26.51 11.59 4.66
N LYS A 482 26.44 12.19 3.44
CA LYS A 482 26.75 13.61 3.20
C LYS A 482 25.71 14.53 3.86
N GLN A 483 24.44 14.21 3.68
CA GLN A 483 23.31 15.01 4.14
C GLN A 483 23.01 14.83 5.62
N LYS A 484 23.51 13.74 6.23
CA LYS A 484 23.22 13.34 7.64
C LYS A 484 21.74 13.03 7.92
N PHE A 485 20.85 13.21 6.96
CA PHE A 485 19.43 12.88 7.03
C PHE A 485 19.13 11.54 6.38
N ARG A 486 18.09 10.86 6.84
CA ARG A 486 17.63 9.56 6.36
C ARG A 486 16.16 9.64 6.02
N VAL A 487 15.82 9.32 4.81
CA VAL A 487 14.42 9.24 4.38
C VAL A 487 13.76 8.03 5.04
N SER A 488 12.53 8.21 5.50
CA SER A 488 11.61 7.14 5.86
C SER A 488 10.67 6.88 4.68
N PRO A 489 10.95 5.92 3.80
CA PRO A 489 10.15 5.77 2.57
C PRO A 489 8.67 5.48 2.87
N ARG A 490 8.39 4.57 3.81
CA ARG A 490 7.03 4.21 4.21
C ARG A 490 6.23 5.31 4.90
N SER A 491 6.92 6.32 5.43
CA SER A 491 6.30 7.52 6.01
C SER A 491 6.20 8.68 5.00
N SER A 492 6.76 8.52 3.82
CA SER A 492 6.59 9.44 2.69
C SER A 492 5.24 9.20 2.02
N ARG A 493 4.68 10.21 1.38
CA ARG A 493 3.34 10.15 0.79
C ARG A 493 3.35 10.66 -0.63
N LEU A 494 2.51 10.03 -1.45
CA LEU A 494 2.19 10.54 -2.77
C LEU A 494 1.36 11.81 -2.65
N ALA A 495 1.49 12.66 -3.63
CA ALA A 495 0.58 13.77 -3.84
C ALA A 495 -0.63 13.26 -4.62
N ASP A 496 -1.82 13.57 -4.13
CA ASP A 496 -3.10 13.13 -4.70
C ASP A 496 -3.10 11.66 -5.15
N ASP A 497 -3.13 11.42 -6.46
CA ASP A 497 -3.13 10.09 -7.08
C ASP A 497 -1.71 9.54 -7.33
N GLY A 498 -0.67 10.24 -6.87
CA GLY A 498 0.73 9.85 -7.03
C GLY A 498 1.37 10.26 -8.36
N ARG A 499 0.64 10.90 -9.27
CA ARG A 499 1.16 11.26 -10.60
C ARG A 499 2.04 12.50 -10.59
N ASP A 500 1.78 13.46 -9.69
CA ASP A 500 2.50 14.75 -9.64
C ASP A 500 3.71 14.78 -8.71
N GLY A 501 4.02 13.67 -8.04
CA GLY A 501 5.20 13.60 -7.19
C GLY A 501 4.94 13.05 -5.78
N ALA A 502 5.93 13.18 -4.91
CA ALA A 502 5.85 12.69 -3.53
C ALA A 502 6.53 13.66 -2.55
N VAL A 503 5.96 13.75 -1.36
CA VAL A 503 6.63 14.39 -0.23
C VAL A 503 7.36 13.34 0.59
N LEU A 504 8.69 13.47 0.68
CA LEU A 504 9.57 12.57 1.41
C LEU A 504 9.80 13.08 2.82
N LEU A 505 9.59 12.23 3.82
CA LEU A 505 9.94 12.53 5.21
C LEU A 505 11.39 12.08 5.50
N SER A 506 12.22 13.00 5.97
CA SER A 506 13.62 12.72 6.29
C SER A 506 14.01 13.18 7.70
N LEU A 507 14.75 12.34 8.42
CA LEU A 507 15.05 12.56 9.84
C LEU A 507 16.54 12.52 10.16
N ARG A 508 16.92 13.34 11.17
CA ARG A 508 18.26 13.38 11.77
C ARG A 508 18.14 13.65 13.27
N GLY A 509 18.14 12.61 14.08
CA GLY A 509 17.87 12.76 15.52
C GLY A 509 16.48 13.38 15.75
N SER A 510 16.43 14.53 16.46
CA SER A 510 15.20 15.29 16.69
C SER A 510 14.90 16.34 15.60
N ARG A 511 15.57 16.31 14.47
CA ARG A 511 15.33 17.20 13.35
C ARG A 511 14.68 16.48 12.20
N ILE A 512 13.75 17.14 11.56
CA ILE A 512 13.03 16.68 10.35
C ILE A 512 13.24 17.66 9.22
N ARG A 513 13.10 17.18 8.01
CA ARG A 513 12.93 17.98 6.81
C ARG A 513 12.08 17.19 5.81
N PHE A 514 11.45 17.92 4.93
CA PHE A 514 10.64 17.36 3.86
C PHE A 514 11.38 17.51 2.53
N GLY A 515 11.21 16.53 1.65
CA GLY A 515 11.71 16.59 0.29
C GLY A 515 10.54 16.54 -0.68
N ASN A 516 10.43 17.52 -1.57
CA ASN A 516 9.51 17.45 -2.69
C ASN A 516 10.22 16.75 -3.85
N LEU A 517 9.73 15.59 -4.23
CA LEU A 517 10.25 14.80 -5.35
C LEU A 517 9.22 14.84 -6.48
N TYR A 518 9.61 15.35 -7.62
CA TYR A 518 8.75 15.48 -8.81
C TYR A 518 9.59 15.35 -10.09
N PHE A 519 8.91 15.29 -11.22
CA PHE A 519 9.57 15.26 -12.54
C PHE A 519 9.35 16.59 -13.24
N ASP A 520 10.40 17.06 -13.92
CA ASP A 520 10.31 18.22 -14.79
C ASP A 520 9.42 17.87 -16.00
N LYS A 521 8.41 18.72 -16.28
CA LYS A 521 7.47 18.51 -17.38
C LYS A 521 8.03 18.95 -18.70
#